data_2541e8b392acbf5ffed8ff8af10562e6
#
_entry.id   2541e8b392acbf5ffed8ff8af10562e6
#
_cell.length_a   1.000
_cell.length_b   1.000
_cell.length_c   1.000
_cell.angle_alpha   90.00
_cell.angle_beta   90.00
_cell.angle_gamma   90.00
#
_symmetry.space_group_name_H-M   'P 1'
#
loop_
_entity.id
_entity.type
_entity.pdbx_description
1 polymer ?
#
loop_
_entity_poly.entity_id
_entity_poly.type
_entity_poly.pdbx_seq_one_letter_code
_entity_poly.pdbx_strand_id
1 'polypeptide(L)'
;IFLVLLVGAGIFLAVRLLHKPADAALASSKSGIVYDSSAVEGGWDNLSPEEIEARLNEKVAEGMINISANTAPIFEDGSSEGNLMLVNESINNYPQKVQIVRNDTGEQIYESGAIAVGSKIERAKLDVDLPAGTYECTAYFHNLNPETGDIIGTAGAIITITIKN
;
A
#
# COMPACT_ATOMS: atom_id res chain seq x y z
N ILE A 1 -18.99 -65.12 -13.75
CA ILE A 1 -19.41 -63.70 -13.83
C ILE A 1 -19.42 -63.05 -12.44
N PHE A 2 -19.78 -63.74 -11.36
CA PHE A 2 -19.79 -63.18 -10.00
C PHE A 2 -18.40 -62.90 -9.42
N LEU A 3 -17.37 -63.63 -9.80
CA LEU A 3 -16.00 -63.47 -9.27
C LEU A 3 -15.32 -62.18 -9.76
N VAL A 4 -15.60 -61.78 -11.00
CA VAL A 4 -15.04 -60.58 -11.61
C VAL A 4 -15.60 -59.31 -10.97
N LEU A 5 -16.85 -59.29 -10.55
CA LEU A 5 -17.49 -58.15 -9.87
C LEU A 5 -16.94 -57.90 -8.46
N LEU A 6 -16.55 -58.94 -7.72
CA LEU A 6 -15.95 -58.82 -6.39
C LEU A 6 -14.54 -58.22 -6.45
N VAL A 7 -13.73 -58.57 -7.48
CA VAL A 7 -12.40 -58.01 -7.67
C VAL A 7 -12.47 -56.53 -8.05
N GLY A 8 -13.44 -56.15 -8.90
CA GLY A 8 -13.66 -54.76 -9.27
C GLY A 8 -14.08 -53.85 -8.09
N ALA A 9 -14.98 -54.39 -7.23
CA ALA A 9 -15.40 -53.65 -6.03
C ALA A 9 -14.28 -53.48 -5.00
N GLY A 10 -13.41 -54.46 -4.84
CA GLY A 10 -12.27 -54.42 -3.96
C GLY A 10 -11.22 -53.37 -4.40
N ILE A 11 -10.94 -53.31 -5.71
CA ILE A 11 -10.01 -52.33 -6.27
C ILE A 11 -10.58 -50.90 -6.15
N PHE A 12 -11.89 -50.73 -6.38
CA PHE A 12 -12.51 -49.43 -6.26
C PHE A 12 -12.53 -48.91 -4.81
N LEU A 13 -12.69 -49.81 -3.83
CA LEU A 13 -12.67 -49.47 -2.41
C LEU A 13 -11.23 -49.14 -1.95
N ALA A 14 -10.22 -49.87 -2.46
CA ALA A 14 -8.80 -49.61 -2.13
C ALA A 14 -8.32 -48.32 -2.72
N VAL A 15 -8.74 -47.93 -3.94
CA VAL A 15 -8.37 -46.64 -4.55
C VAL A 15 -9.02 -45.47 -3.80
N ARG A 16 -10.26 -45.63 -3.28
CA ARG A 16 -10.88 -44.58 -2.45
C ARG A 16 -10.21 -44.41 -1.07
N LEU A 17 -9.66 -45.47 -0.51
CA LEU A 17 -8.93 -45.41 0.77
C LEU A 17 -7.52 -44.76 0.64
N LEU A 18 -6.94 -44.82 -0.56
CA LEU A 18 -5.61 -44.20 -0.83
C LEU A 18 -5.71 -42.75 -1.29
N HIS A 19 -6.88 -42.29 -1.75
CA HIS A 19 -7.16 -40.88 -2.06
C HIS A 19 -8.01 -40.29 -0.95
N LYS A 20 -7.49 -40.28 0.27
CA LYS A 20 -7.97 -39.37 1.29
C LYS A 20 -7.51 -37.98 0.86
N PRO A 21 -8.41 -37.02 0.54
CA PRO A 21 -7.99 -35.63 0.45
C PRO A 21 -7.37 -35.32 1.81
N ALA A 22 -6.18 -34.75 1.78
CA ALA A 22 -5.61 -34.16 2.98
C ALA A 22 -6.53 -32.98 3.36
N ASP A 23 -7.58 -33.29 4.13
CA ASP A 23 -8.24 -32.30 4.94
C ASP A 23 -7.18 -31.81 5.93
N ALA A 24 -6.40 -30.83 5.49
CA ALA A 24 -5.68 -29.97 6.39
C ALA A 24 -6.74 -29.19 7.19
N ALA A 25 -7.35 -29.87 8.15
CA ALA A 25 -8.05 -29.23 9.23
C ALA A 25 -6.99 -28.38 9.94
N LEU A 26 -6.88 -27.13 9.53
CA LEU A 26 -6.18 -26.09 10.30
C LEU A 26 -6.77 -26.15 11.70
N ALA A 27 -6.00 -26.73 12.62
CA ALA A 27 -6.39 -26.87 14.00
C ALA A 27 -6.74 -25.46 14.51
N SER A 28 -8.00 -25.27 14.87
CA SER A 28 -8.46 -24.09 15.58
C SER A 28 -7.56 -23.93 16.81
N SER A 29 -6.63 -22.96 16.74
CA SER A 29 -5.75 -22.70 17.86
C SER A 29 -6.56 -22.11 18.99
N LYS A 30 -6.25 -22.50 20.22
CA LYS A 30 -6.85 -21.98 21.47
C LYS A 30 -6.60 -20.47 21.66
N SER A 31 -5.92 -19.81 20.73
CA SER A 31 -5.52 -18.40 20.77
C SER A 31 -6.54 -17.42 20.15
N GLY A 32 -7.66 -17.89 19.60
CA GLY A 32 -8.65 -17.04 18.94
C GLY A 32 -8.21 -16.50 17.58
N ILE A 33 -7.08 -16.95 17.06
CA ILE A 33 -6.62 -16.60 15.72
C ILE A 33 -7.45 -17.38 14.70
N VAL A 34 -8.07 -16.67 13.78
CA VAL A 34 -8.75 -17.26 12.61
C VAL A 34 -7.79 -17.17 11.43
N TYR A 35 -7.36 -18.34 10.96
CA TYR A 35 -6.51 -18.41 9.77
C TYR A 35 -7.38 -18.31 8.52
N ASP A 36 -6.85 -17.64 7.47
CA ASP A 36 -7.51 -17.52 6.19
C ASP A 36 -7.60 -18.90 5.50
N SER A 37 -8.81 -19.27 5.08
CA SER A 37 -9.07 -20.57 4.41
C SER A 37 -8.43 -20.69 3.03
N SER A 38 -7.97 -19.60 2.44
CA SER A 38 -7.20 -19.57 1.18
C SER A 38 -5.69 -19.69 1.40
N ALA A 39 -5.23 -19.59 2.66
CA ALA A 39 -3.82 -19.77 2.98
C ALA A 39 -3.44 -21.24 2.81
N VAL A 40 -2.40 -21.48 2.02
CA VAL A 40 -1.80 -22.82 1.83
C VAL A 40 -0.42 -22.85 2.46
N GLU A 41 -0.02 -24.03 2.92
CA GLU A 41 1.36 -24.23 3.41
C GLU A 41 2.31 -24.14 2.22
N GLY A 42 3.35 -23.32 2.36
CA GLY A 42 4.38 -23.12 1.34
C GLY A 42 5.03 -21.76 1.49
N GLY A 43 6.09 -21.58 0.77
CA GLY A 43 6.89 -20.35 0.74
C GLY A 43 7.50 -20.17 -0.65
N TRP A 44 8.67 -19.62 -0.68
CA TRP A 44 9.43 -19.43 -1.92
C TRP A 44 10.31 -20.65 -2.20
N ASP A 45 9.65 -21.81 -2.33
CA ASP A 45 10.24 -23.16 -2.24
C ASP A 45 11.31 -23.49 -3.31
N ASN A 46 11.44 -22.67 -4.36
CA ASN A 46 12.40 -22.91 -5.45
C ASN A 46 13.49 -21.85 -5.54
N LEU A 47 13.65 -21.03 -4.50
CA LEU A 47 14.64 -19.95 -4.47
C LEU A 47 15.68 -20.22 -3.39
N SER A 48 16.94 -19.91 -3.68
CA SER A 48 17.99 -19.90 -2.67
C SER A 48 17.79 -18.75 -1.67
N PRO A 49 18.36 -18.84 -0.46
CA PRO A 49 18.32 -17.73 0.50
C PRO A 49 18.80 -16.39 -0.08
N GLU A 50 19.84 -16.43 -0.92
CA GLU A 50 20.41 -15.25 -1.58
C GLU A 50 19.44 -14.65 -2.60
N GLU A 51 18.73 -15.50 -3.35
CA GLU A 51 17.70 -15.04 -4.31
C GLU A 51 16.49 -14.46 -3.59
N ILE A 52 16.08 -15.02 -2.44
CA ILE A 52 15.02 -14.48 -1.59
C ILE A 52 15.44 -13.11 -1.06
N GLU A 53 16.65 -12.99 -0.49
CA GLU A 53 17.18 -11.74 0.03
C GLU A 53 17.26 -10.66 -1.07
N ALA A 54 17.76 -11.02 -2.26
CA ALA A 54 17.84 -10.09 -3.40
C ALA A 54 16.45 -9.58 -3.80
N ARG A 55 15.44 -10.46 -3.91
CA ARG A 55 14.06 -10.06 -4.23
C ARG A 55 13.41 -9.24 -3.15
N LEU A 56 13.65 -9.56 -1.87
CA LEU A 56 13.14 -8.75 -0.75
C LEU A 56 13.75 -7.36 -0.76
N ASN A 57 15.07 -7.25 -0.99
CA ASN A 57 15.76 -5.97 -1.06
C ASN A 57 15.29 -5.13 -2.26
N GLU A 58 15.03 -5.75 -3.43
CA GLU A 58 14.45 -5.09 -4.60
C GLU A 58 13.06 -4.54 -4.26
N LYS A 59 12.19 -5.34 -3.65
CA LYS A 59 10.84 -4.91 -3.22
C LYS A 59 10.88 -3.79 -2.19
N VAL A 60 11.80 -3.84 -1.23
CA VAL A 60 12.01 -2.78 -0.24
C VAL A 60 12.48 -1.50 -0.94
N ALA A 61 13.45 -1.59 -1.87
CA ALA A 61 13.94 -0.45 -2.62
C ALA A 61 12.84 0.17 -3.52
N GLU A 62 12.00 -0.65 -4.15
CA GLU A 62 10.85 -0.18 -4.92
C GLU A 62 9.83 0.55 -4.05
N GLY A 63 9.61 0.08 -2.81
CA GLY A 63 8.64 0.66 -1.87
C GLY A 63 9.14 1.87 -1.10
N MET A 64 10.45 2.20 -1.16
CA MET A 64 11.00 3.34 -0.42
C MET A 64 10.50 4.67 -0.98
N ILE A 65 9.91 5.49 -0.10
CA ILE A 65 9.43 6.83 -0.42
C ILE A 65 10.15 7.82 0.48
N ASN A 66 10.95 8.70 -0.12
CA ASN A 66 11.54 9.83 0.58
C ASN A 66 10.59 11.01 0.48
N ILE A 67 10.16 11.52 1.63
CA ILE A 67 9.22 12.62 1.75
C ILE A 67 10.00 13.89 2.09
N SER A 68 9.73 14.97 1.35
CA SER A 68 10.23 16.29 1.65
C SER A 68 9.12 17.31 1.43
N ALA A 69 8.71 17.98 2.51
CA ALA A 69 7.66 18.98 2.50
C ALA A 69 7.84 19.98 3.63
N ASN A 70 7.24 21.17 3.51
CA ASN A 70 7.07 22.05 4.63
C ASN A 70 6.04 21.51 5.60
N THR A 71 6.43 21.22 6.84
CA THR A 71 5.53 20.68 7.86
C THR A 71 4.62 21.72 8.51
N ALA A 72 4.87 23.01 8.26
CA ALA A 72 4.08 24.12 8.78
C ALA A 72 3.81 25.20 7.70
N PRO A 73 3.09 24.85 6.62
CA PRO A 73 2.81 25.80 5.54
C PRO A 73 1.85 26.89 6.00
N ILE A 74 2.08 28.10 5.49
CA ILE A 74 1.31 29.30 5.81
C ILE A 74 0.66 29.83 4.54
N PHE A 75 -0.62 30.17 4.66
CA PHE A 75 -1.44 30.84 3.64
C PHE A 75 -1.91 32.19 4.18
N GLU A 76 -1.91 33.23 3.37
CA GLU A 76 -2.39 34.56 3.77
C GLU A 76 -3.91 34.55 3.97
N ASP A 77 -4.63 33.83 3.11
CA ASP A 77 -6.06 33.53 3.20
C ASP A 77 -6.35 32.18 2.54
N GLY A 78 -7.61 31.70 2.61
CA GLY A 78 -7.99 30.38 2.10
C GLY A 78 -7.92 30.22 0.58
N SER A 79 -7.81 31.34 -0.17
CA SER A 79 -7.73 31.37 -1.63
C SER A 79 -6.34 31.67 -2.18
N SER A 80 -5.41 32.07 -1.31
CA SER A 80 -4.03 32.42 -1.67
C SER A 80 -3.14 31.19 -1.82
N GLU A 81 -1.96 31.36 -2.44
CA GLU A 81 -0.93 30.32 -2.46
C GLU A 81 -0.15 30.27 -1.15
N GLY A 82 -0.02 29.07 -0.59
CA GLY A 82 0.85 28.78 0.55
C GLY A 82 2.16 28.12 0.16
N ASN A 83 3.13 28.13 1.06
CA ASN A 83 4.46 27.57 0.88
C ASN A 83 4.53 26.08 1.22
N LEU A 84 3.85 25.23 0.44
CA LEU A 84 3.77 23.79 0.65
C LEU A 84 5.14 23.08 0.54
N MET A 85 6.02 23.53 -0.35
CA MET A 85 7.34 22.99 -0.61
C MET A 85 7.33 21.45 -0.71
N LEU A 86 6.53 20.91 -1.62
CA LEU A 86 6.46 19.48 -1.88
C LEU A 86 7.58 19.09 -2.84
N VAL A 87 8.49 18.22 -2.41
CA VAL A 87 9.65 17.82 -3.22
C VAL A 87 9.63 16.31 -3.44
N ASN A 88 9.68 15.91 -4.69
CA ASN A 88 10.01 14.54 -5.05
C ASN A 88 11.52 14.45 -5.23
N GLU A 89 12.19 13.97 -4.19
CA GLU A 89 13.66 13.95 -4.13
C GLU A 89 14.27 13.13 -5.28
N SER A 90 15.47 13.51 -5.72
CA SER A 90 16.17 12.82 -6.81
C SER A 90 16.59 11.38 -6.47
N ILE A 91 16.54 11.00 -5.20
CA ILE A 91 16.78 9.63 -4.72
C ILE A 91 15.56 8.72 -4.86
N ASN A 92 14.36 9.29 -5.10
CA ASN A 92 13.16 8.50 -5.36
C ASN A 92 13.22 7.88 -6.77
N ASN A 93 12.55 6.75 -6.94
CA ASN A 93 12.54 6.01 -8.20
C ASN A 93 11.32 6.32 -9.09
N TYR A 94 10.27 6.94 -8.50
CA TYR A 94 8.96 7.07 -9.14
C TYR A 94 8.43 8.51 -9.09
N PRO A 95 7.61 8.92 -10.06
CA PRO A 95 6.81 10.13 -9.94
C PRO A 95 5.92 10.05 -8.70
N GLN A 96 5.70 11.18 -8.03
CA GLN A 96 4.86 11.26 -6.84
C GLN A 96 3.64 12.15 -7.09
N LYS A 97 2.50 11.78 -6.49
CA LYS A 97 1.32 12.61 -6.34
C LYS A 97 1.09 12.87 -4.86
N VAL A 98 0.77 14.10 -4.50
CA VAL A 98 0.53 14.46 -3.10
C VAL A 98 -0.93 14.81 -2.91
N GLN A 99 -1.53 14.22 -1.86
CA GLN A 99 -2.88 14.51 -1.40
C GLN A 99 -2.81 14.99 0.05
N ILE A 100 -3.48 16.11 0.37
CA ILE A 100 -3.55 16.63 1.74
C ILE A 100 -4.97 16.50 2.24
N VAL A 101 -5.12 15.85 3.40
CA VAL A 101 -6.41 15.56 4.03
C VAL A 101 -6.41 16.13 5.44
N ARG A 102 -7.48 16.81 5.84
CA ARG A 102 -7.70 17.30 7.21
C ARG A 102 -7.93 16.13 8.15
N ASN A 103 -7.26 16.12 9.29
CA ASN A 103 -7.39 15.03 10.26
C ASN A 103 -8.70 15.05 11.04
N ASP A 104 -9.33 16.23 11.19
CA ASP A 104 -10.57 16.41 11.95
C ASP A 104 -11.83 16.00 11.16
N THR A 105 -11.86 16.27 9.85
CA THR A 105 -13.03 16.04 8.99
C THR A 105 -12.86 14.91 8.00
N GLY A 106 -11.61 14.53 7.68
CA GLY A 106 -11.29 13.63 6.58
C GLY A 106 -11.45 14.28 5.19
N GLU A 107 -11.64 15.60 5.13
CA GLU A 107 -11.79 16.34 3.87
C GLU A 107 -10.46 16.46 3.16
N GLN A 108 -10.43 16.10 1.87
CA GLN A 108 -9.30 16.39 1.00
C GLN A 108 -9.30 17.87 0.65
N ILE A 109 -8.22 18.56 0.97
CA ILE A 109 -8.09 20.01 0.77
C ILE A 109 -7.07 20.40 -0.29
N TYR A 110 -6.29 19.44 -0.77
CA TYR A 110 -5.33 19.63 -1.85
C TYR A 110 -4.99 18.33 -2.55
N GLU A 111 -4.84 18.39 -3.87
CA GLU A 111 -4.30 17.29 -4.66
C GLU A 111 -3.36 17.85 -5.74
N SER A 112 -2.14 17.32 -5.81
CA SER A 112 -1.19 17.69 -6.88
C SER A 112 -1.40 16.85 -8.13
N GLY A 113 -0.92 17.32 -9.27
CA GLY A 113 -0.55 16.44 -10.38
C GLY A 113 0.67 15.57 -10.03
N ALA A 114 1.14 14.77 -10.99
CA ALA A 114 2.37 14.00 -10.82
C ALA A 114 3.60 14.94 -10.77
N ILE A 115 4.40 14.79 -9.72
CA ILE A 115 5.67 15.49 -9.52
C ILE A 115 6.77 14.55 -10.00
N ALA A 116 7.50 14.92 -11.05
CA ALA A 116 8.60 14.10 -11.57
C ALA A 116 9.74 13.99 -10.53
N VAL A 117 10.51 12.91 -10.61
CA VAL A 117 11.71 12.73 -9.77
C VAL A 117 12.66 13.93 -9.90
N GLY A 118 13.13 14.46 -8.79
CA GLY A 118 13.98 15.65 -8.73
C GLY A 118 13.25 16.98 -8.97
N SER A 119 11.90 16.97 -8.95
CA SER A 119 11.06 18.17 -9.14
C SER A 119 10.30 18.53 -7.87
N LYS A 120 9.79 19.77 -7.81
CA LYS A 120 9.09 20.30 -6.63
C LYS A 120 7.92 21.21 -7.00
N ILE A 121 6.98 21.34 -6.07
CA ILE A 121 5.96 22.37 -6.02
C ILE A 121 6.28 23.26 -4.80
N GLU A 122 6.77 24.48 -5.04
CA GLU A 122 7.13 25.38 -3.93
C GLU A 122 5.90 26.00 -3.28
N ARG A 123 4.98 26.46 -4.10
CA ARG A 123 3.74 27.12 -3.68
C ARG A 123 2.56 26.58 -4.46
N ALA A 124 1.42 26.45 -3.79
CA ALA A 124 0.15 26.11 -4.43
C ALA A 124 -1.02 26.68 -3.63
N LYS A 125 -2.18 26.77 -4.27
CA LYS A 125 -3.46 27.03 -3.62
C LYS A 125 -4.03 25.72 -3.10
N LEU A 126 -4.84 25.81 -2.04
CA LEU A 126 -5.70 24.69 -1.67
C LEU A 126 -6.85 24.57 -2.68
N ASP A 127 -7.43 23.37 -2.78
CA ASP A 127 -8.59 23.09 -3.65
C ASP A 127 -9.91 23.57 -2.99
N VAL A 128 -9.85 23.90 -1.69
CA VAL A 128 -10.97 24.40 -0.89
C VAL A 128 -10.59 25.73 -0.22
N ASP A 129 -11.56 26.62 -0.05
CA ASP A 129 -11.38 27.88 0.66
C ASP A 129 -11.61 27.66 2.15
N LEU A 130 -10.53 27.64 2.92
CA LEU A 130 -10.56 27.43 4.37
C LEU A 130 -10.59 28.76 5.12
N PRO A 131 -11.44 28.91 6.15
CA PRO A 131 -11.41 30.06 7.04
C PRO A 131 -10.06 30.24 7.75
N ALA A 132 -9.83 31.45 8.28
CA ALA A 132 -8.69 31.70 9.15
C ALA A 132 -8.63 30.71 10.30
N GLY A 133 -7.48 30.09 10.51
CA GLY A 133 -7.32 29.05 11.52
C GLY A 133 -6.07 28.21 11.33
N THR A 134 -5.94 27.19 12.20
CA THR A 134 -4.85 26.22 12.15
C THR A 134 -5.46 24.83 12.02
N TYR A 135 -4.98 24.06 11.04
CA TYR A 135 -5.52 22.77 10.65
C TYR A 135 -4.42 21.71 10.68
N GLU A 136 -4.62 20.68 11.50
CA GLU A 136 -3.79 19.50 11.46
C GLU A 136 -4.22 18.61 10.29
N CYS A 137 -3.29 18.28 9.42
CA CYS A 137 -3.54 17.55 8.19
C CYS A 137 -2.52 16.42 8.03
N THR A 138 -2.87 15.44 7.20
CA THR A 138 -1.92 14.43 6.72
C THR A 138 -1.68 14.64 5.23
N ALA A 139 -0.43 14.84 4.87
CA ALA A 139 0.02 14.85 3.47
C ALA A 139 0.42 13.43 3.08
N TYR A 140 -0.33 12.81 2.17
CA TYR A 140 -0.04 11.49 1.60
C TYR A 140 0.76 11.67 0.31
N PHE A 141 1.91 11.02 0.23
CA PHE A 141 2.76 10.95 -0.94
C PHE A 141 2.59 9.59 -1.59
N HIS A 142 2.05 9.57 -2.79
CA HIS A 142 1.79 8.36 -3.55
C HIS A 142 2.84 8.21 -4.66
N ASN A 143 3.62 7.13 -4.63
CA ASN A 143 4.44 6.74 -5.77
C ASN A 143 3.54 6.20 -6.86
N LEU A 144 3.75 6.66 -8.09
CA LEU A 144 2.97 6.27 -9.26
C LEU A 144 3.79 5.36 -10.17
N ASN A 145 3.16 4.31 -10.68
CA ASN A 145 3.72 3.55 -11.79
C ASN A 145 3.77 4.46 -13.03
N PRO A 146 4.93 4.69 -13.64
CA PRO A 146 5.06 5.62 -14.76
C PRO A 146 4.36 5.16 -16.04
N GLU A 147 4.06 3.87 -16.17
CA GLU A 147 3.41 3.30 -17.36
C GLU A 147 1.89 3.28 -17.24
N THR A 148 1.36 2.97 -16.03
CA THR A 148 -0.09 2.81 -15.80
C THR A 148 -0.72 3.97 -15.05
N GLY A 149 0.07 4.73 -14.28
CA GLY A 149 -0.42 5.77 -13.38
C GLY A 149 -0.98 5.25 -12.05
N ASP A 150 -0.93 3.94 -11.82
CA ASP A 150 -1.43 3.33 -10.59
C ASP A 150 -0.54 3.68 -9.40
N ILE A 151 -1.15 3.76 -8.22
CA ILE A 151 -0.42 3.95 -6.96
C ILE A 151 0.25 2.63 -6.57
N ILE A 152 1.58 2.64 -6.47
CA ILE A 152 2.41 1.49 -6.09
C ILE A 152 2.97 1.58 -4.67
N GLY A 153 2.82 2.73 -4.02
CA GLY A 153 3.22 2.93 -2.63
C GLY A 153 2.69 4.24 -2.10
N THR A 154 2.52 4.34 -0.79
CA THR A 154 2.05 5.55 -0.10
C THR A 154 2.81 5.74 1.20
N ALA A 155 3.27 6.96 1.44
CA ALA A 155 3.78 7.40 2.72
C ALA A 155 3.04 8.66 3.18
N GLY A 156 2.91 8.86 4.49
CA GLY A 156 2.19 10.00 5.07
C GLY A 156 3.07 10.82 6.00
N ALA A 157 2.89 12.14 6.00
CA ALA A 157 3.49 13.06 6.94
C ALA A 157 2.40 13.96 7.55
N ILE A 158 2.46 14.18 8.87
CA ILE A 158 1.60 15.15 9.55
C ILE A 158 2.16 16.53 9.28
N ILE A 159 1.29 17.44 8.85
CA ILE A 159 1.59 18.84 8.62
C ILE A 159 0.56 19.73 9.33
N THR A 160 0.94 20.94 9.69
CA THR A 160 0.04 21.92 10.33
C THR A 160 -0.11 23.13 9.43
N ILE A 161 -1.27 23.25 8.76
CA ILE A 161 -1.57 24.37 7.86
C ILE A 161 -2.12 25.54 8.67
N THR A 162 -1.61 26.74 8.42
CA THR A 162 -2.12 27.99 9.01
C THR A 162 -2.67 28.89 7.92
N ILE A 163 -3.93 29.31 8.07
CA ILE A 163 -4.62 30.33 7.27
C ILE A 163 -4.70 31.59 8.14
N LYS A 164 -4.15 32.73 7.69
CA LYS A 164 -4.06 33.96 8.52
C LYS A 164 -5.35 34.76 8.56
N ASN A 165 -6.08 34.87 7.44
CA ASN A 165 -7.25 35.73 7.28
C ASN A 165 -8.44 35.00 6.64
#